data_3eedb3a2804cf2be4c90cd0a39b0e2c7
#
_entry.id   3eedb3a2804cf2be4c90cd0a39b0e2c7
#
_cell.length_a   1.000
_cell.length_b   1.000
_cell.length_c   1.000
_cell.angle_alpha   90.00
_cell.angle_beta   90.00
_cell.angle_gamma   90.00
#
_symmetry.space_group_name_H-M   'P 1'
#
loop_
_entity.id
_entity.type
_entity.pdbx_description
1 polymer ?
#
loop_
_entity_poly.entity_id
_entity_poly.type
_entity_poly.pdbx_seq_one_letter_code
_entity_poly.pdbx_strand_id
1 'polypeptide(L)'
;MGYVKWSYETLNHFCGDVFKAFGFTEEESNQIKDVLLTADLYGIESHGMQRMVRYHKGIEKGTIHPQAKPEVVFETPISAVIDGHNGMGQLISVYAMKKANEKAKKTGVGIVTVRESNHFGIAGYYAKMACDEGLLGMACTNSEAIMVPTFGKKAMLGSNPIAVAMPADPYPFFFDCSTTVVTRGKLEMYNKMEKPLPNGWALDKDGHASTDAPDVLANIVAKKGGGIMPLGGNEEVTGSHKGYGYGMLCELFSSILSMGVTSDHCCTFPDKTGICHGFMAIDPAAFGDPQAIRRHFSEYLEALRESPKAEGKERIYTHGEKEVLAEKERREHGLPVNDNTMVELANLCGYLKLDFDKYFDGYELPKDSKFFTGNY
;
A
#
# COMPACT_ATOMS: atom_id res chain seq x y z
N MET A 1 10.18 15.15 -17.35
CA MET A 1 9.41 13.92 -17.21
C MET A 1 7.99 14.27 -17.53
N GLY A 2 7.41 13.66 -18.52
CA GLY A 2 6.04 13.81 -18.94
C GLY A 2 5.14 12.73 -18.32
N TYR A 3 3.85 12.88 -18.58
CA TYR A 3 2.82 11.91 -18.29
C TYR A 3 2.00 11.70 -19.56
N VAL A 4 1.66 10.46 -19.85
CA VAL A 4 0.69 10.08 -20.87
C VAL A 4 -0.57 9.54 -20.19
N LYS A 5 -1.74 9.81 -20.75
CA LYS A 5 -3.01 9.26 -20.24
C LYS A 5 -3.46 8.08 -21.09
N TRP A 6 -3.81 6.99 -20.41
CA TRP A 6 -4.37 5.80 -21.04
C TRP A 6 -5.76 5.49 -20.47
N SER A 7 -6.63 4.90 -21.30
CA SER A 7 -7.94 4.47 -20.82
C SER A 7 -7.81 3.37 -19.76
N TYR A 8 -8.77 3.30 -18.86
CA TYR A 8 -8.82 2.21 -17.88
C TYR A 8 -8.85 0.84 -18.57
N GLU A 9 -9.59 0.71 -19.67
CA GLU A 9 -9.73 -0.53 -20.43
C GLU A 9 -8.40 -0.99 -21.01
N THR A 10 -7.60 -0.07 -21.59
CA THR A 10 -6.26 -0.37 -22.10
C THR A 10 -5.36 -0.92 -21.00
N LEU A 11 -5.29 -0.21 -19.86
CA LEU A 11 -4.44 -0.63 -18.74
C LEU A 11 -4.93 -1.92 -18.08
N ASN A 12 -6.24 -2.10 -17.99
CA ASN A 12 -6.85 -3.32 -17.44
C ASN A 12 -6.54 -4.55 -18.30
N HIS A 13 -6.58 -4.41 -19.63
CA HIS A 13 -6.20 -5.48 -20.56
C HIS A 13 -4.70 -5.78 -20.45
N PHE A 14 -3.87 -4.75 -20.52
CA PHE A 14 -2.42 -4.87 -20.40
C PHE A 14 -1.99 -5.57 -19.11
N CYS A 15 -2.43 -5.08 -17.95
CA CYS A 15 -2.10 -5.68 -16.65
C CYS A 15 -2.54 -7.14 -16.56
N GLY A 16 -3.71 -7.47 -17.10
CA GLY A 16 -4.21 -8.84 -17.12
C GLY A 16 -3.29 -9.79 -17.91
N ASP A 17 -2.83 -9.37 -19.08
CA ASP A 17 -1.93 -10.18 -19.90
C ASP A 17 -0.53 -10.30 -19.27
N VAL A 18 -0.03 -9.24 -18.61
CA VAL A 18 1.24 -9.30 -17.86
C VAL A 18 1.16 -10.31 -16.72
N PHE A 19 0.11 -10.30 -15.89
CA PHE A 19 -0.01 -11.24 -14.78
C PHE A 19 -0.23 -12.68 -15.24
N LYS A 20 -0.92 -12.89 -16.35
CA LYS A 20 -0.99 -14.22 -16.98
C LYS A 20 0.40 -14.68 -17.46
N ALA A 21 1.19 -13.79 -18.03
CA ALA A 21 2.57 -14.10 -18.42
C ALA A 21 3.49 -14.37 -17.22
N PHE A 22 3.17 -13.85 -16.03
CA PHE A 22 3.84 -14.22 -14.76
C PHE A 22 3.46 -15.63 -14.25
N GLY A 23 2.49 -16.29 -14.88
CA GLY A 23 2.06 -17.65 -14.52
C GLY A 23 0.84 -17.70 -13.63
N PHE A 24 0.10 -16.60 -13.44
CA PHE A 24 -1.17 -16.58 -12.73
C PHE A 24 -2.34 -16.98 -13.64
N THR A 25 -3.36 -17.59 -13.07
CA THR A 25 -4.62 -17.84 -13.76
C THR A 25 -5.32 -16.54 -14.14
N GLU A 26 -6.32 -16.59 -15.00
CA GLU A 26 -7.10 -15.41 -15.36
C GLU A 26 -7.83 -14.80 -14.15
N GLU A 27 -8.40 -15.64 -13.28
CA GLU A 27 -9.06 -15.17 -12.05
C GLU A 27 -8.07 -14.48 -11.11
N GLU A 28 -6.90 -15.08 -10.87
CA GLU A 28 -5.84 -14.49 -10.05
C GLU A 28 -5.30 -13.20 -10.65
N SER A 29 -5.08 -13.17 -11.97
CA SER A 29 -4.66 -11.98 -12.70
C SER A 29 -5.66 -10.84 -12.55
N ASN A 30 -6.96 -11.15 -12.61
CA ASN A 30 -8.03 -10.17 -12.40
C ASN A 30 -8.02 -9.61 -10.97
N GLN A 31 -7.81 -10.43 -9.94
CA GLN A 31 -7.72 -9.98 -8.56
C GLN A 31 -6.48 -9.09 -8.32
N ILE A 32 -5.32 -9.49 -8.86
CA ILE A 32 -4.07 -8.73 -8.67
C ILE A 32 -4.16 -7.37 -9.35
N LYS A 33 -4.56 -7.35 -10.63
CA LYS A 33 -4.65 -6.09 -11.40
C LYS A 33 -5.67 -5.13 -10.82
N ASP A 34 -6.78 -5.63 -10.25
CA ASP A 34 -7.79 -4.78 -9.63
C ASP A 34 -7.24 -3.99 -8.46
N VAL A 35 -6.41 -4.61 -7.60
CA VAL A 35 -5.72 -3.91 -6.52
C VAL A 35 -4.79 -2.81 -7.06
N LEU A 36 -4.01 -3.11 -8.11
CA LEU A 36 -3.06 -2.14 -8.67
C LEU A 36 -3.77 -0.97 -9.36
N LEU A 37 -4.75 -1.28 -10.20
CA LEU A 37 -5.47 -0.24 -10.92
C LEU A 37 -6.36 0.59 -10.02
N THR A 38 -6.88 0.03 -8.92
CA THR A 38 -7.55 0.80 -7.87
C THR A 38 -6.59 1.83 -7.24
N ALA A 39 -5.35 1.45 -6.97
CA ALA A 39 -4.35 2.41 -6.49
C ALA A 39 -4.10 3.53 -7.51
N ASP A 40 -3.96 3.19 -8.79
CA ASP A 40 -3.80 4.17 -9.86
C ASP A 40 -5.05 5.06 -10.00
N LEU A 41 -6.25 4.52 -9.91
CA LEU A 41 -7.51 5.28 -9.94
C LEU A 41 -7.61 6.28 -8.78
N TYR A 42 -7.17 5.89 -7.58
CA TYR A 42 -7.19 6.73 -6.38
C TYR A 42 -6.08 7.80 -6.35
N GLY A 43 -5.21 7.85 -7.36
CA GLY A 43 -4.09 8.79 -7.39
C GLY A 43 -2.86 8.34 -6.61
N ILE A 44 -2.81 7.06 -6.20
CA ILE A 44 -1.72 6.47 -5.43
C ILE A 44 -0.80 5.68 -6.37
N GLU A 45 -0.28 6.35 -7.39
CA GLU A 45 0.55 5.76 -8.46
C GLU A 45 1.75 4.96 -7.93
N SER A 46 2.28 5.35 -6.77
CA SER A 46 3.39 4.65 -6.12
C SER A 46 3.11 3.17 -5.80
N HIS A 47 1.84 2.76 -5.76
CA HIS A 47 1.38 1.40 -5.45
C HIS A 47 0.56 0.78 -6.58
N GLY A 48 0.47 1.46 -7.72
CA GLY A 48 -0.23 1.02 -8.91
C GLY A 48 0.62 0.13 -9.83
N MET A 49 0.33 0.20 -11.12
CA MET A 49 0.93 -0.67 -12.16
C MET A 49 2.46 -0.62 -12.23
N GLN A 50 3.10 0.48 -11.84
CA GLN A 50 4.56 0.54 -11.77
C GLN A 50 5.17 -0.52 -10.85
N ARG A 51 4.37 -1.15 -9.96
CA ARG A 51 4.84 -2.23 -9.09
C ARG A 51 4.99 -3.59 -9.79
N MET A 52 4.49 -3.74 -11.01
CA MET A 52 4.63 -4.99 -11.77
C MET A 52 6.09 -5.40 -11.93
N VAL A 53 7.00 -4.45 -12.16
CA VAL A 53 8.45 -4.69 -12.22
C VAL A 53 8.98 -5.30 -10.92
N ARG A 54 8.55 -4.77 -9.77
CA ARG A 54 8.94 -5.32 -8.46
C ARG A 54 8.45 -6.76 -8.29
N TYR A 55 7.22 -7.05 -8.70
CA TYR A 55 6.65 -8.40 -8.58
C TYR A 55 7.36 -9.38 -9.52
N HIS A 56 7.65 -8.97 -10.75
CA HIS A 56 8.44 -9.78 -11.67
C HIS A 56 9.80 -10.13 -11.07
N LYS A 57 10.54 -9.14 -10.57
CA LYS A 57 11.83 -9.38 -9.88
C LYS A 57 11.71 -10.29 -8.67
N GLY A 58 10.60 -10.22 -7.94
CA GLY A 58 10.32 -11.11 -6.82
C GLY A 58 10.11 -12.56 -7.28
N ILE A 59 9.40 -12.77 -8.37
CA ILE A 59 9.19 -14.10 -8.98
C ILE A 59 10.52 -14.67 -9.50
N GLU A 60 11.29 -13.90 -10.23
CA GLU A 60 12.61 -14.27 -10.74
C GLU A 60 13.59 -14.68 -9.64
N LYS A 61 13.56 -13.97 -8.50
CA LYS A 61 14.40 -14.27 -7.34
C LYS A 61 13.88 -15.42 -6.47
N GLY A 62 12.67 -15.91 -6.74
CA GLY A 62 12.02 -16.92 -5.91
C GLY A 62 11.52 -16.41 -4.55
N THR A 63 11.36 -15.10 -4.36
CA THR A 63 10.75 -14.52 -3.16
C THR A 63 9.23 -14.39 -3.27
N ILE A 64 8.68 -14.52 -4.48
CA ILE A 64 7.25 -14.64 -4.75
C ILE A 64 7.00 -15.94 -5.48
N HIS A 65 6.15 -16.79 -4.92
CA HIS A 65 5.77 -18.07 -5.49
C HIS A 65 4.37 -17.95 -6.13
N PRO A 66 4.25 -17.84 -7.47
CA PRO A 66 2.94 -17.65 -8.13
C PRO A 66 1.94 -18.79 -7.87
N GLN A 67 2.43 -20.02 -7.65
CA GLN A 67 1.58 -21.19 -7.44
C GLN A 67 1.20 -21.43 -5.97
N ALA A 68 1.78 -20.65 -5.02
CA ALA A 68 1.49 -20.80 -3.61
C ALA A 68 0.04 -20.37 -3.30
N LYS A 69 -0.60 -21.14 -2.42
CA LYS A 69 -1.96 -20.85 -1.93
C LYS A 69 -1.93 -20.59 -0.43
N PRO A 70 -2.73 -19.64 0.07
CA PRO A 70 -2.81 -19.37 1.50
C PRO A 70 -3.40 -20.56 2.25
N GLU A 71 -2.81 -20.90 3.40
CA GLU A 71 -3.24 -21.98 4.29
C GLU A 71 -3.67 -21.41 5.64
N VAL A 72 -4.83 -21.82 6.13
CA VAL A 72 -5.27 -21.50 7.51
C VAL A 72 -4.59 -22.45 8.47
N VAL A 73 -3.63 -21.94 9.24
CA VAL A 73 -2.84 -22.75 10.20
C VAL A 73 -3.40 -22.74 11.62
N PHE A 74 -4.26 -21.76 11.94
CA PHE A 74 -5.00 -21.69 13.20
C PHE A 74 -6.33 -20.96 12.99
N GLU A 75 -7.40 -21.39 13.63
CA GLU A 75 -8.72 -20.77 13.46
C GLU A 75 -9.57 -20.88 14.74
N THR A 76 -10.28 -19.81 15.05
CA THR A 76 -11.35 -19.74 16.06
C THR A 76 -12.61 -19.16 15.41
N PRO A 77 -13.76 -19.12 16.11
CA PRO A 77 -14.94 -18.44 15.55
C PRO A 77 -14.68 -16.99 15.10
N ILE A 78 -13.83 -16.23 15.81
CA ILE A 78 -13.59 -14.80 15.58
C ILE A 78 -12.25 -14.49 14.94
N SER A 79 -11.31 -15.44 14.86
CA SER A 79 -9.96 -15.17 14.36
C SER A 79 -9.43 -16.28 13.45
N ALA A 80 -8.40 -15.96 12.67
CA ALA A 80 -7.59 -16.95 11.96
C ALA A 80 -6.13 -16.47 11.79
N VAL A 81 -5.22 -17.43 11.71
CA VAL A 81 -3.83 -17.21 11.27
C VAL A 81 -3.63 -17.93 9.95
N ILE A 82 -3.08 -17.21 8.98
CA ILE A 82 -2.83 -17.72 7.63
C ILE A 82 -1.34 -17.73 7.36
N ASP A 83 -0.84 -18.83 6.80
CA ASP A 83 0.46 -18.92 6.19
C ASP A 83 0.31 -18.65 4.68
N GLY A 84 1.03 -17.66 4.16
CA GLY A 84 0.96 -17.24 2.76
C GLY A 84 1.92 -18.02 1.85
N HIS A 85 2.82 -18.83 2.41
CA HIS A 85 3.80 -19.65 1.67
C HIS A 85 4.60 -18.85 0.61
N ASN A 86 4.89 -17.55 0.91
CA ASN A 86 5.53 -16.60 0.01
C ASN A 86 4.78 -16.37 -1.32
N GLY A 87 3.48 -16.59 -1.35
CA GLY A 87 2.64 -16.32 -2.51
C GLY A 87 2.46 -14.82 -2.80
N MET A 88 1.65 -14.51 -3.80
CA MET A 88 1.35 -13.14 -4.20
C MET A 88 0.52 -12.41 -3.13
N GLY A 89 1.04 -11.31 -2.61
CA GLY A 89 0.46 -10.60 -1.46
C GLY A 89 -1.00 -10.19 -1.67
N GLN A 90 -1.37 -9.78 -2.88
CA GLN A 90 -2.75 -9.39 -3.21
C GLN A 90 -3.73 -10.57 -3.06
N LEU A 91 -3.38 -11.73 -3.60
CA LEU A 91 -4.25 -12.92 -3.54
C LEU A 91 -4.45 -13.40 -2.10
N ILE A 92 -3.35 -13.45 -1.35
CA ILE A 92 -3.36 -13.84 0.07
C ILE A 92 -4.24 -12.88 0.87
N SER A 93 -4.09 -11.58 0.63
CA SER A 93 -4.79 -10.54 1.38
C SER A 93 -6.29 -10.46 1.04
N VAL A 94 -6.67 -10.67 -0.22
CA VAL A 94 -8.09 -10.81 -0.62
C VAL A 94 -8.71 -12.02 0.08
N TYR A 95 -8.03 -13.15 0.11
CA TYR A 95 -8.49 -14.34 0.84
C TYR A 95 -8.65 -14.07 2.33
N ALA A 96 -7.65 -13.43 2.95
CA ALA A 96 -7.67 -13.13 4.38
C ALA A 96 -8.80 -12.14 4.77
N MET A 97 -9.01 -11.09 3.97
CA MET A 97 -10.06 -10.11 4.23
C MET A 97 -11.46 -10.71 4.04
N LYS A 98 -11.67 -11.54 3.00
CA LYS A 98 -12.93 -12.29 2.83
C LYS A 98 -13.22 -13.16 4.06
N LYS A 99 -12.20 -13.85 4.59
CA LYS A 99 -12.35 -14.66 5.81
C LYS A 99 -12.68 -13.80 7.03
N ALA A 100 -12.09 -12.61 7.18
CA ALA A 100 -12.45 -11.67 8.24
C ALA A 100 -13.91 -11.21 8.12
N ASN A 101 -14.36 -10.86 6.91
CA ASN A 101 -15.75 -10.47 6.63
C ASN A 101 -16.75 -11.59 6.96
N GLU A 102 -16.46 -12.84 6.56
CA GLU A 102 -17.29 -14.00 6.87
C GLU A 102 -17.45 -14.22 8.39
N LYS A 103 -16.36 -14.06 9.14
CA LYS A 103 -16.38 -14.16 10.60
C LYS A 103 -17.18 -13.02 11.21
N ALA A 104 -16.96 -11.78 10.78
CA ALA A 104 -17.68 -10.61 11.28
C ALA A 104 -19.19 -10.75 11.10
N LYS A 105 -19.66 -11.20 9.95
CA LYS A 105 -21.08 -11.46 9.68
C LYS A 105 -21.69 -12.56 10.57
N LYS A 106 -20.88 -13.49 11.06
CA LYS A 106 -21.36 -14.59 11.93
C LYS A 106 -21.31 -14.25 13.42
N THR A 107 -20.31 -13.46 13.84
CA THR A 107 -19.98 -13.28 15.25
C THR A 107 -19.88 -11.81 15.68
N GLY A 108 -20.08 -10.87 14.76
CA GLY A 108 -19.92 -9.43 15.00
C GLY A 108 -18.50 -8.91 14.77
N VAL A 109 -17.47 -9.77 14.81
CA VAL A 109 -16.06 -9.40 14.57
C VAL A 109 -15.28 -10.53 13.90
N GLY A 110 -14.39 -10.19 12.97
CA GLY A 110 -13.44 -11.13 12.38
C GLY A 110 -12.05 -10.51 12.35
N ILE A 111 -11.06 -11.23 12.87
CA ILE A 111 -9.65 -10.82 12.90
C ILE A 111 -8.81 -11.90 12.24
N VAL A 112 -8.07 -11.54 11.20
CA VAL A 112 -7.21 -12.48 10.46
C VAL A 112 -5.81 -11.89 10.35
N THR A 113 -4.82 -12.68 10.76
CA THR A 113 -3.42 -12.32 10.61
C THR A 113 -2.74 -13.25 9.60
N VAL A 114 -1.77 -12.72 8.88
CA VAL A 114 -1.05 -13.43 7.82
C VAL A 114 0.44 -13.31 8.06
N ARG A 115 1.16 -14.42 7.88
CA ARG A 115 2.62 -14.45 7.81
C ARG A 115 3.09 -15.02 6.47
N GLU A 116 4.40 -14.93 6.21
CA GLU A 116 5.05 -15.45 4.99
C GLU A 116 4.33 -14.99 3.71
N SER A 117 4.06 -13.67 3.63
CA SER A 117 3.43 -13.02 2.49
C SER A 117 4.40 -12.08 1.77
N ASN A 118 3.88 -11.32 0.84
CA ASN A 118 4.60 -10.35 0.05
C ASN A 118 3.87 -9.00 0.01
N HIS A 119 4.48 -7.99 -0.64
CA HIS A 119 3.84 -6.70 -0.85
C HIS A 119 2.45 -6.87 -1.50
N PHE A 120 1.44 -6.14 -0.99
CA PHE A 120 0.03 -6.37 -1.30
C PHE A 120 -0.68 -5.17 -1.97
N GLY A 121 0.06 -4.13 -2.38
CA GLY A 121 -0.52 -2.89 -2.91
C GLY A 121 -0.90 -1.91 -1.81
N ILE A 122 -2.04 -1.23 -1.92
CA ILE A 122 -2.57 -0.31 -0.91
C ILE A 122 -3.38 -1.05 0.15
N ALA A 123 -3.18 -0.71 1.42
CA ALA A 123 -3.91 -1.33 2.53
C ALA A 123 -5.41 -1.02 2.48
N GLY A 124 -5.75 0.17 2.02
CA GLY A 124 -7.12 0.64 1.90
C GLY A 124 -8.01 -0.22 1.02
N TYR A 125 -7.47 -0.87 -0.01
CA TYR A 125 -8.23 -1.79 -0.86
C TYR A 125 -8.94 -2.86 -0.02
N TYR A 126 -8.22 -3.46 0.92
CA TYR A 126 -8.78 -4.53 1.76
C TYR A 126 -9.76 -4.01 2.81
N ALA A 127 -9.47 -2.86 3.44
CA ALA A 127 -10.41 -2.22 4.34
C ALA A 127 -11.73 -1.87 3.60
N LYS A 128 -11.62 -1.42 2.34
CA LYS A 128 -12.77 -1.13 1.48
C LYS A 128 -13.59 -2.39 1.15
N MET A 129 -12.97 -3.56 0.98
CA MET A 129 -13.73 -4.81 0.77
C MET A 129 -14.76 -5.06 1.88
N ALA A 130 -14.42 -4.80 3.14
CA ALA A 130 -15.38 -4.89 4.24
C ALA A 130 -16.42 -3.77 4.18
N CYS A 131 -16.00 -2.54 3.88
CA CYS A 131 -16.87 -1.39 3.74
C CYS A 131 -17.95 -1.62 2.67
N ASP A 132 -17.58 -2.19 1.52
CA ASP A 132 -18.50 -2.51 0.41
C ASP A 132 -19.55 -3.57 0.82
N GLU A 133 -19.25 -4.39 1.83
CA GLU A 133 -20.16 -5.36 2.43
C GLU A 133 -20.94 -4.81 3.65
N GLY A 134 -20.86 -3.51 3.93
CA GLY A 134 -21.56 -2.83 5.02
C GLY A 134 -20.85 -2.90 6.37
N LEU A 135 -19.62 -3.41 6.42
CA LEU A 135 -18.83 -3.60 7.63
C LEU A 135 -17.87 -2.42 7.85
N LEU A 136 -17.34 -2.26 9.07
CA LEU A 136 -16.15 -1.48 9.32
C LEU A 136 -14.95 -2.38 9.05
N GLY A 137 -14.11 -2.00 8.09
CA GLY A 137 -12.89 -2.72 7.72
C GLY A 137 -11.63 -2.03 8.21
N MET A 138 -10.64 -2.83 8.60
CA MET A 138 -9.29 -2.37 8.89
C MET A 138 -8.28 -3.32 8.22
N ALA A 139 -7.21 -2.77 7.66
CA ALA A 139 -6.07 -3.52 7.18
C ALA A 139 -4.77 -2.85 7.61
N CYS A 140 -3.78 -3.61 7.98
CA CYS A 140 -2.43 -3.12 8.25
C CYS A 140 -1.38 -4.15 7.80
N THR A 141 -0.15 -3.70 7.69
CA THR A 141 0.97 -4.57 7.33
C THR A 141 2.25 -4.05 7.94
N ASN A 142 3.21 -4.94 8.18
CA ASN A 142 4.59 -4.52 8.36
C ASN A 142 5.29 -4.43 6.98
N SER A 143 6.51 -3.98 6.97
CA SER A 143 7.36 -3.95 5.76
C SER A 143 8.83 -3.90 6.13
N GLU A 144 9.72 -3.87 5.13
CA GLU A 144 11.16 -3.65 5.34
C GLU A 144 11.42 -2.44 6.24
N ALA A 145 12.36 -2.57 7.18
CA ALA A 145 12.68 -1.52 8.13
C ALA A 145 13.23 -0.26 7.45
N ILE A 146 12.48 0.84 7.58
CA ILE A 146 12.81 2.17 7.08
C ILE A 146 12.54 3.26 8.11
N MET A 147 11.72 2.98 9.15
CA MET A 147 11.36 3.94 10.20
C MET A 147 12.25 3.77 11.43
N VAL A 148 12.80 4.88 11.89
CA VAL A 148 13.61 4.93 13.13
C VAL A 148 12.67 5.15 14.31
N PRO A 149 12.71 4.32 15.36
CA PRO A 149 11.94 4.56 16.58
C PRO A 149 12.32 5.89 17.24
N THR A 150 11.40 6.53 17.93
CA THR A 150 11.69 7.75 18.73
C THR A 150 12.90 7.51 19.63
N PHE A 151 13.87 8.44 19.64
CA PHE A 151 15.17 8.37 20.30
C PHE A 151 16.14 7.30 19.75
N GLY A 152 15.73 6.55 18.73
CA GLY A 152 16.60 5.61 18.04
C GLY A 152 17.49 6.29 17.00
N LYS A 153 18.47 5.53 16.49
CA LYS A 153 19.30 5.95 15.34
C LYS A 153 19.37 4.90 14.23
N LYS A 154 18.57 3.85 14.34
CA LYS A 154 18.52 2.77 13.36
C LYS A 154 17.06 2.45 13.02
N ALA A 155 16.77 2.30 11.76
CA ALA A 155 15.46 1.84 11.32
C ALA A 155 15.17 0.43 11.85
N MET A 156 14.03 0.25 12.50
CA MET A 156 13.57 -1.01 13.11
C MET A 156 12.15 -1.39 12.66
N LEU A 157 11.37 -0.43 12.21
CA LEU A 157 10.01 -0.64 11.70
C LEU A 157 9.95 -0.28 10.21
N GLY A 158 8.98 -0.84 9.51
CA GLY A 158 8.66 -0.43 8.15
C GLY A 158 7.87 0.88 8.09
N SER A 159 7.35 1.23 6.93
CA SER A 159 6.35 2.30 6.79
C SER A 159 5.02 1.94 7.46
N ASN A 160 4.83 0.67 7.72
CA ASN A 160 3.76 0.05 8.49
C ASN A 160 2.40 0.75 8.31
N PRO A 161 1.82 0.72 7.09
CA PRO A 161 0.58 1.41 6.83
C PRO A 161 -0.58 0.79 7.59
N ILE A 162 -1.53 1.66 7.93
CA ILE A 162 -2.83 1.29 8.50
C ILE A 162 -3.93 1.92 7.67
N ALA A 163 -4.96 1.14 7.36
CA ALA A 163 -6.14 1.60 6.64
C ALA A 163 -7.41 1.23 7.38
N VAL A 164 -8.39 2.12 7.34
CA VAL A 164 -9.73 1.91 7.89
C VAL A 164 -10.76 2.43 6.90
N ALA A 165 -11.80 1.64 6.65
CA ALA A 165 -12.93 2.07 5.83
C ALA A 165 -14.26 1.72 6.50
N MET A 166 -15.24 2.61 6.37
CA MET A 166 -16.59 2.44 6.90
C MET A 166 -17.63 3.09 5.99
N PRO A 167 -18.79 2.47 5.76
CA PRO A 167 -19.86 3.08 4.97
C PRO A 167 -20.33 4.41 5.56
N ALA A 168 -20.40 5.43 4.70
CA ALA A 168 -20.95 6.75 5.03
C ALA A 168 -21.46 7.42 3.73
N ASP A 169 -22.24 8.48 3.84
CA ASP A 169 -22.81 9.24 2.74
C ASP A 169 -22.30 10.69 2.74
N PRO A 170 -22.09 11.35 1.60
CA PRO A 170 -22.16 10.79 0.23
C PRO A 170 -20.90 10.02 -0.19
N TYR A 171 -19.87 10.01 0.66
CA TYR A 171 -18.60 9.30 0.45
C TYR A 171 -18.35 8.37 1.62
N PRO A 172 -17.87 7.14 1.37
CA PRO A 172 -17.40 6.29 2.47
C PRO A 172 -16.22 6.95 3.19
N PHE A 173 -16.09 6.73 4.48
CA PHE A 173 -14.84 7.02 5.16
C PHE A 173 -13.79 6.01 4.68
N PHE A 174 -12.69 6.51 4.16
CA PHE A 174 -11.60 5.70 3.64
C PHE A 174 -10.27 6.36 4.01
N PHE A 175 -9.64 5.82 5.03
CA PHE A 175 -8.34 6.28 5.52
C PHE A 175 -7.28 5.24 5.21
N ASP A 176 -6.21 5.62 4.52
CA ASP A 176 -5.04 4.77 4.25
C ASP A 176 -3.78 5.62 4.33
N CYS A 177 -2.91 5.34 5.29
CA CYS A 177 -1.67 6.07 5.42
C CYS A 177 -0.53 5.22 5.98
N SER A 178 0.72 5.58 5.64
CA SER A 178 1.90 5.12 6.35
C SER A 178 1.97 5.74 7.74
N THR A 179 2.64 5.08 8.67
CA THR A 179 2.91 5.59 10.03
C THR A 179 4.24 6.36 10.11
N THR A 180 4.94 6.50 8.99
CA THR A 180 6.09 7.39 8.80
C THR A 180 5.63 8.78 8.37
N VAL A 181 6.42 9.81 8.66
CA VAL A 181 6.12 11.21 8.25
C VAL A 181 5.98 11.35 6.74
N VAL A 182 6.74 10.58 5.97
CA VAL A 182 6.65 10.45 4.51
C VAL A 182 6.97 9.03 4.09
N THR A 183 6.59 8.64 2.88
CA THR A 183 6.98 7.36 2.28
C THR A 183 8.41 7.40 1.74
N ARG A 184 9.06 6.24 1.60
CA ARG A 184 10.36 6.12 0.92
C ARG A 184 10.33 6.71 -0.49
N GLY A 185 9.26 6.48 -1.24
CA GLY A 185 9.09 7.06 -2.58
C GLY A 185 9.14 8.59 -2.61
N LYS A 186 8.78 9.26 -1.50
CA LYS A 186 8.92 10.72 -1.39
C LYS A 186 10.39 11.15 -1.31
N LEU A 187 11.22 10.40 -0.56
CA LEU A 187 12.68 10.63 -0.53
C LEU A 187 13.30 10.38 -1.91
N GLU A 188 12.91 9.30 -2.58
CA GLU A 188 13.38 8.97 -3.93
C GLU A 188 13.02 10.07 -4.95
N MET A 189 11.83 10.67 -4.82
CA MET A 189 11.41 11.80 -5.65
C MET A 189 12.26 13.04 -5.39
N TYR A 190 12.52 13.39 -4.13
CA TYR A 190 13.38 14.54 -3.78
C TYR A 190 14.81 14.32 -4.29
N ASN A 191 15.34 13.10 -4.15
CA ASN A 191 16.64 12.73 -4.72
C ASN A 191 16.69 12.93 -6.25
N LYS A 192 15.67 12.46 -6.97
CA LYS A 192 15.58 12.65 -8.43
C LYS A 192 15.50 14.13 -8.85
N MET A 193 14.92 14.96 -7.99
CA MET A 193 14.79 16.41 -8.21
C MET A 193 16.00 17.21 -7.70
N GLU A 194 16.99 16.56 -7.12
CA GLU A 194 18.19 17.17 -6.50
C GLU A 194 17.80 18.24 -5.44
N LYS A 195 16.71 17.98 -4.72
CA LYS A 195 16.20 18.87 -3.66
C LYS A 195 16.54 18.33 -2.29
N PRO A 196 16.91 19.20 -1.34
CA PRO A 196 17.10 18.79 0.05
C PRO A 196 15.77 18.34 0.65
N LEU A 197 15.83 17.32 1.53
CA LEU A 197 14.66 16.89 2.30
C LEU A 197 14.26 17.99 3.29
N PRO A 198 12.97 18.17 3.57
CA PRO A 198 12.52 18.97 4.71
C PRO A 198 13.06 18.42 6.04
N ASN A 199 13.35 19.30 6.98
CA ASN A 199 13.72 18.91 8.33
C ASN A 199 12.61 18.05 9.00
N GLY A 200 13.00 17.08 9.80
CA GLY A 200 12.08 16.19 10.51
C GLY A 200 11.58 15.02 9.68
N TRP A 201 12.07 14.85 8.44
CA TRP A 201 11.71 13.70 7.61
C TRP A 201 12.62 12.49 7.82
N ALA A 202 13.91 12.73 8.05
CA ALA A 202 14.89 11.64 8.08
C ALA A 202 16.05 11.92 9.05
N LEU A 203 16.71 10.83 9.48
CA LEU A 203 17.99 10.84 10.19
C LEU A 203 19.08 10.23 9.31
N ASP A 204 20.31 10.73 9.51
CA ASP A 204 21.53 10.09 9.00
C ASP A 204 21.89 8.82 9.83
N LYS A 205 22.95 8.13 9.43
CA LYS A 205 23.43 6.90 10.11
C LYS A 205 23.84 7.09 11.58
N ASP A 206 24.13 8.31 11.98
CA ASP A 206 24.58 8.65 13.34
C ASP A 206 23.43 9.13 14.24
N GLY A 207 22.23 9.33 13.64
CA GLY A 207 21.01 9.72 14.34
C GLY A 207 20.75 11.23 14.36
N HIS A 208 21.44 12.00 13.52
CA HIS A 208 21.20 13.44 13.38
C HIS A 208 20.17 13.70 12.28
N ALA A 209 19.39 14.78 12.43
CA ALA A 209 18.46 15.23 11.40
C ALA A 209 19.20 15.44 10.07
N SER A 210 18.70 14.83 8.99
CA SER A 210 19.33 14.90 7.68
C SER A 210 18.39 15.45 6.62
N THR A 211 18.93 16.30 5.76
CA THR A 211 18.28 16.79 4.54
C THR A 211 18.87 16.18 3.27
N ASP A 212 19.83 15.25 3.41
CA ASP A 212 20.54 14.57 2.32
C ASP A 212 19.80 13.30 1.89
N ALA A 213 18.97 13.40 0.86
CA ALA A 213 18.21 12.27 0.34
C ALA A 213 19.08 11.10 -0.17
N PRO A 214 20.15 11.32 -0.98
CA PRO A 214 21.09 10.28 -1.40
C PRO A 214 21.68 9.48 -0.24
N ASP A 215 22.22 10.16 0.78
CA ASP A 215 22.86 9.50 1.94
C ASP A 215 21.83 8.67 2.73
N VAL A 216 20.68 9.24 3.05
CA VAL A 216 19.62 8.54 3.80
C VAL A 216 19.15 7.29 3.04
N LEU A 217 18.89 7.39 1.74
CA LEU A 217 18.48 6.26 0.92
C LEU A 217 19.55 5.16 0.85
N ALA A 218 20.81 5.54 0.69
CA ALA A 218 21.93 4.61 0.68
C ALA A 218 22.08 3.89 2.03
N ASN A 219 21.93 4.60 3.14
CA ASN A 219 22.01 4.05 4.48
C ASN A 219 20.85 3.09 4.81
N ILE A 220 19.62 3.40 4.35
CA ILE A 220 18.46 2.50 4.46
C ILE A 220 18.75 1.18 3.73
N VAL A 221 19.18 1.24 2.47
CA VAL A 221 19.50 0.06 1.66
C VAL A 221 20.62 -0.77 2.27
N ALA A 222 21.67 -0.12 2.73
CA ALA A 222 22.84 -0.77 3.32
C ALA A 222 22.62 -1.18 4.79
N LYS A 223 21.48 -0.84 5.41
CA LYS A 223 21.14 -1.08 6.83
C LYS A 223 22.19 -0.54 7.82
N LYS A 224 22.81 0.59 7.46
CA LYS A 224 23.92 1.21 8.23
C LYS A 224 23.47 2.14 9.35
N GLY A 225 22.19 2.31 9.58
CA GLY A 225 21.59 3.27 10.50
C GLY A 225 20.87 4.39 9.75
N GLY A 226 20.27 5.31 10.49
CA GLY A 226 19.38 6.32 9.93
C GLY A 226 18.06 5.75 9.44
N GLY A 227 17.28 6.59 8.78
CA GLY A 227 16.00 6.22 8.19
C GLY A 227 14.97 7.33 8.22
N ILE A 228 13.74 7.00 7.93
CA ILE A 228 12.60 7.92 7.91
C ILE A 228 12.02 8.06 9.31
N MET A 229 11.56 9.26 9.65
CA MET A 229 10.95 9.53 10.95
C MET A 229 9.50 9.05 11.02
N PRO A 230 9.00 8.69 12.23
CA PRO A 230 7.57 8.45 12.44
C PRO A 230 6.73 9.72 12.20
N LEU A 231 5.43 9.58 12.04
CA LEU A 231 4.49 10.71 12.12
C LEU A 231 4.78 11.52 13.40
N GLY A 232 4.94 12.84 13.26
CA GLY A 232 5.39 13.73 14.33
C GLY A 232 6.88 14.08 14.26
N GLY A 233 7.65 13.48 13.34
CA GLY A 233 9.06 13.84 13.09
C GLY A 233 10.02 13.21 14.09
N ASN A 234 11.08 13.93 14.50
CA ASN A 234 12.18 13.40 15.30
C ASN A 234 12.08 13.72 16.80
N GLU A 235 11.13 14.57 17.20
CA GLU A 235 11.06 15.04 18.59
C GLU A 235 9.78 14.55 19.29
N GLU A 236 9.89 14.23 20.57
CA GLU A 236 8.74 13.84 21.38
C GLU A 236 7.73 15.00 21.49
N VAL A 237 8.20 16.24 21.57
CA VAL A 237 7.38 17.46 21.65
C VAL A 237 6.51 17.63 20.41
N THR A 238 6.91 17.14 19.25
CA THR A 238 6.13 17.15 18.02
C THR A 238 5.28 15.88 17.84
N GLY A 239 5.35 14.94 18.78
CA GLY A 239 4.53 13.74 18.77
C GLY A 239 5.13 12.53 18.04
N SER A 240 6.44 12.49 17.82
CA SER A 240 7.16 11.36 17.21
C SER A 240 6.76 10.00 17.80
N HIS A 241 6.70 9.91 19.14
CA HIS A 241 6.30 8.69 19.85
C HIS A 241 4.90 8.18 19.49
N LYS A 242 3.99 9.06 19.02
CA LYS A 242 2.64 8.68 18.59
C LYS A 242 2.71 7.94 17.24
N GLY A 243 3.44 8.49 16.26
CA GLY A 243 3.66 7.82 14.98
C GLY A 243 4.39 6.48 15.14
N TYR A 244 5.43 6.46 16.00
CA TYR A 244 6.11 5.22 16.37
C TYR A 244 5.12 4.19 16.98
N GLY A 245 4.25 4.63 17.90
CA GLY A 245 3.22 3.79 18.49
C GLY A 245 2.24 3.22 17.45
N TYR A 246 1.79 4.01 16.47
CA TYR A 246 0.98 3.51 15.37
C TYR A 246 1.71 2.46 14.53
N GLY A 247 3.00 2.65 14.25
CA GLY A 247 3.83 1.65 13.60
C GLY A 247 3.91 0.34 14.39
N MET A 248 3.99 0.42 15.72
CA MET A 248 3.94 -0.75 16.62
C MET A 248 2.58 -1.45 16.61
N LEU A 249 1.46 -0.73 16.48
CA LEU A 249 0.14 -1.37 16.32
C LEU A 249 0.11 -2.22 15.05
N CYS A 250 0.71 -1.75 13.95
CA CYS A 250 0.80 -2.56 12.74
C CYS A 250 1.64 -3.84 12.94
N GLU A 251 2.77 -3.76 13.68
CA GLU A 251 3.52 -4.97 14.05
C GLU A 251 2.68 -5.93 14.90
N LEU A 252 1.97 -5.41 15.91
CA LEU A 252 1.15 -6.23 16.81
C LEU A 252 0.07 -7.00 16.02
N PHE A 253 -0.69 -6.30 15.18
CA PHE A 253 -1.79 -6.90 14.43
C PHE A 253 -1.37 -7.68 13.18
N SER A 254 -0.09 -7.64 12.78
CA SER A 254 0.46 -8.41 11.68
C SER A 254 1.45 -9.46 12.16
N SER A 255 2.72 -9.11 12.32
CA SER A 255 3.81 -10.04 12.59
C SER A 255 3.72 -10.71 13.95
N ILE A 256 3.37 -9.98 15.01
CA ILE A 256 3.37 -10.54 16.37
C ILE A 256 2.25 -11.58 16.53
N LEU A 257 1.00 -11.23 16.18
CA LEU A 257 -0.13 -12.16 16.32
C LEU A 257 -0.07 -13.35 15.33
N SER A 258 0.61 -13.20 14.19
CA SER A 258 0.81 -14.31 13.25
C SER A 258 2.03 -15.18 13.58
N MET A 259 2.86 -14.80 14.56
CA MET A 259 4.17 -15.39 14.83
C MET A 259 5.08 -15.32 13.59
N GLY A 260 4.95 -14.26 12.80
CA GLY A 260 5.73 -14.00 11.60
C GLY A 260 6.94 -13.12 11.84
N VAL A 261 7.58 -12.72 10.77
CA VAL A 261 8.81 -11.93 10.78
C VAL A 261 8.50 -10.45 11.08
N THR A 262 9.23 -9.85 12.02
CA THR A 262 9.15 -8.41 12.33
C THR A 262 9.89 -7.56 11.29
N SER A 263 9.56 -6.28 11.19
CA SER A 263 10.08 -5.38 10.15
C SER A 263 11.61 -5.32 10.06
N ASP A 264 12.32 -5.41 11.17
CA ASP A 264 13.79 -5.40 11.21
C ASP A 264 14.44 -6.60 10.52
N HIS A 265 13.67 -7.69 10.36
CA HIS A 265 14.08 -8.90 9.65
C HIS A 265 13.39 -9.05 8.26
N CYS A 266 12.35 -8.27 7.95
CA CYS A 266 11.73 -8.29 6.62
C CYS A 266 12.76 -7.98 5.52
N CYS A 267 12.69 -8.73 4.42
CA CYS A 267 13.58 -8.60 3.25
C CYS A 267 15.07 -8.82 3.57
N THR A 268 15.39 -9.55 4.65
CA THR A 268 16.78 -9.94 4.97
C THR A 268 17.12 -11.35 4.52
N PHE A 269 16.13 -12.14 4.17
CA PHE A 269 16.29 -13.51 3.71
C PHE A 269 16.52 -13.56 2.20
N PRO A 270 17.28 -14.56 1.69
CA PRO A 270 17.55 -14.66 0.26
C PRO A 270 16.34 -15.10 -0.56
N ASP A 271 15.43 -15.86 0.04
CA ASP A 271 14.34 -16.63 -0.59
C ASP A 271 12.92 -16.18 -0.18
N LYS A 272 12.81 -15.18 0.70
CA LYS A 272 11.52 -14.66 1.14
C LYS A 272 11.59 -13.21 1.58
N THR A 273 10.45 -12.53 1.58
CA THR A 273 10.33 -11.17 2.14
C THR A 273 9.93 -11.18 3.62
N GLY A 274 9.16 -12.17 4.06
CA GLY A 274 8.68 -12.30 5.44
C GLY A 274 7.61 -11.27 5.83
N ILE A 275 6.97 -10.61 4.86
CA ILE A 275 5.96 -9.58 5.14
C ILE A 275 4.70 -10.23 5.75
N CYS A 276 4.14 -9.57 6.76
CA CYS A 276 2.97 -10.00 7.51
C CYS A 276 1.85 -8.97 7.40
N HIS A 277 0.59 -9.41 7.46
CA HIS A 277 -0.57 -8.55 7.35
C HIS A 277 -1.56 -8.81 8.48
N GLY A 278 -2.36 -7.79 8.80
CA GLY A 278 -3.48 -7.88 9.72
C GLY A 278 -4.75 -7.33 9.09
N PHE A 279 -5.85 -8.05 9.25
CA PHE A 279 -7.17 -7.69 8.72
C PHE A 279 -8.21 -7.81 9.83
N MET A 280 -9.12 -6.84 9.90
CA MET A 280 -10.23 -6.85 10.84
C MET A 280 -11.49 -6.37 10.14
N ALA A 281 -12.59 -7.07 10.39
CA ALA A 281 -13.91 -6.63 10.00
C ALA A 281 -14.80 -6.61 11.25
N ILE A 282 -15.63 -5.57 11.37
CA ILE A 282 -16.59 -5.42 12.47
C ILE A 282 -17.96 -5.17 11.84
N ASP A 283 -18.95 -5.95 12.25
CA ASP A 283 -20.34 -5.74 11.85
C ASP A 283 -20.99 -4.68 12.75
N PRO A 284 -21.42 -3.52 12.21
CA PRO A 284 -22.13 -2.51 12.97
C PRO A 284 -23.41 -3.04 13.65
N ALA A 285 -24.01 -4.11 13.12
CA ALA A 285 -25.20 -4.74 13.73
C ALA A 285 -24.94 -5.29 15.15
N ALA A 286 -23.67 -5.55 15.49
CA ALA A 286 -23.29 -5.93 16.85
C ALA A 286 -23.42 -4.77 17.87
N PHE A 287 -23.62 -3.54 17.41
CA PHE A 287 -23.73 -2.33 18.25
C PHE A 287 -25.13 -1.68 18.17
N GLY A 288 -26.00 -2.13 17.28
CA GLY A 288 -27.35 -1.58 17.12
C GLY A 288 -27.81 -1.58 15.66
N ASP A 289 -28.72 -0.67 15.31
CA ASP A 289 -29.19 -0.52 13.92
C ASP A 289 -28.07 0.00 12.99
N PRO A 290 -27.59 -0.79 12.03
CA PRO A 290 -26.50 -0.39 11.13
C PRO A 290 -26.83 0.88 10.32
N GLN A 291 -28.09 1.08 9.98
CA GLN A 291 -28.52 2.26 9.23
C GLN A 291 -28.49 3.53 10.09
N ALA A 292 -28.88 3.41 11.37
CA ALA A 292 -28.77 4.52 12.31
C ALA A 292 -27.29 4.89 12.56
N ILE A 293 -26.41 3.89 12.73
CA ILE A 293 -24.97 4.09 12.91
C ILE A 293 -24.37 4.77 11.66
N ARG A 294 -24.72 4.31 10.45
CA ARG A 294 -24.26 4.93 9.20
C ARG A 294 -24.73 6.37 9.08
N ARG A 295 -26.01 6.67 9.34
CA ARG A 295 -26.51 8.07 9.32
C ARG A 295 -25.77 8.94 10.31
N HIS A 296 -25.63 8.50 11.56
CA HIS A 296 -24.92 9.25 12.59
C HIS A 296 -23.48 9.58 12.19
N PHE A 297 -22.77 8.62 11.59
CA PHE A 297 -21.41 8.84 11.09
C PHE A 297 -21.39 9.81 9.89
N SER A 298 -22.33 9.68 8.95
CA SER A 298 -22.47 10.58 7.78
C SER A 298 -22.71 12.03 8.20
N GLU A 299 -23.61 12.25 9.18
CA GLU A 299 -23.90 13.56 9.76
C GLU A 299 -22.65 14.18 10.40
N TYR A 300 -21.85 13.39 11.11
CA TYR A 300 -20.60 13.86 11.69
C TYR A 300 -19.56 14.23 10.63
N LEU A 301 -19.40 13.43 9.56
CA LEU A 301 -18.52 13.75 8.44
C LEU A 301 -18.97 15.02 7.70
N GLU A 302 -20.27 15.24 7.56
CA GLU A 302 -20.82 16.47 6.99
C GLU A 302 -20.49 17.69 7.89
N ALA A 303 -20.71 17.58 9.20
CA ALA A 303 -20.36 18.62 10.15
C ALA A 303 -18.87 19.01 10.11
N LEU A 304 -17.97 18.02 9.88
CA LEU A 304 -16.55 18.29 9.67
C LEU A 304 -16.30 19.11 8.38
N ARG A 305 -16.93 18.75 7.26
CA ARG A 305 -16.79 19.46 5.98
C ARG A 305 -17.32 20.90 6.06
N GLU A 306 -18.40 21.11 6.80
CA GLU A 306 -19.06 22.42 6.97
C GLU A 306 -18.44 23.26 8.09
N SER A 307 -17.50 22.73 8.88
CA SER A 307 -16.86 23.48 9.96
C SER A 307 -16.07 24.69 9.42
N PRO A 308 -15.83 25.72 10.28
CA PRO A 308 -15.11 26.91 9.84
C PRO A 308 -13.74 26.60 9.24
N LYS A 309 -13.50 27.15 8.07
CA LYS A 309 -12.27 26.93 7.32
C LYS A 309 -11.16 27.88 7.80
N ALA A 310 -9.92 27.42 7.80
CA ALA A 310 -8.76 28.26 8.02
C ALA A 310 -8.63 29.30 6.89
N GLU A 311 -8.00 30.44 7.19
CA GLU A 311 -7.76 31.51 6.22
C GLU A 311 -7.06 30.96 4.94
N GLY A 312 -7.56 31.40 3.79
CA GLY A 312 -7.05 30.97 2.48
C GLY A 312 -7.38 29.54 2.08
N LYS A 313 -8.27 28.84 2.82
CA LYS A 313 -8.73 27.49 2.47
C LYS A 313 -10.17 27.51 1.98
N GLU A 314 -10.39 26.89 0.82
CA GLU A 314 -11.71 26.86 0.17
C GLU A 314 -12.59 25.72 0.70
N ARG A 315 -11.98 24.60 1.10
CA ARG A 315 -12.69 23.36 1.44
C ARG A 315 -11.97 22.52 2.48
N ILE A 316 -12.73 21.85 3.34
CA ILE A 316 -12.29 20.76 4.19
C ILE A 316 -12.69 19.44 3.50
N TYR A 317 -11.75 18.52 3.38
CA TYR A 317 -12.00 17.17 2.87
C TYR A 317 -12.09 16.18 4.00
N THR A 318 -13.03 15.24 3.94
CA THR A 318 -13.01 14.04 4.75
C THR A 318 -12.25 12.92 4.03
N HIS A 319 -11.72 11.96 4.79
CA HIS A 319 -10.94 10.86 4.24
C HIS A 319 -11.81 10.00 3.31
N GLY A 320 -11.30 9.68 2.13
CA GLY A 320 -11.99 8.94 1.06
C GLY A 320 -12.58 9.80 -0.04
N GLU A 321 -12.84 11.07 0.25
CA GLU A 321 -13.44 11.98 -0.73
C GLU A 321 -12.53 12.27 -1.93
N LYS A 322 -11.23 12.46 -1.69
CA LYS A 322 -10.25 12.71 -2.76
C LYS A 322 -10.06 11.49 -3.65
N GLU A 323 -10.09 10.31 -3.07
CA GLU A 323 -9.96 9.04 -3.77
C GLU A 323 -11.16 8.82 -4.71
N VAL A 324 -12.40 9.05 -4.23
CA VAL A 324 -13.61 8.96 -5.05
C VAL A 324 -13.60 9.99 -6.19
N LEU A 325 -13.18 11.22 -5.92
CA LEU A 325 -13.09 12.25 -6.95
C LEU A 325 -11.99 11.94 -7.98
N ALA A 326 -10.85 11.43 -7.54
CA ALA A 326 -9.77 11.01 -8.42
C ALA A 326 -10.18 9.82 -9.30
N GLU A 327 -10.86 8.83 -8.74
CA GLU A 327 -11.37 7.69 -9.50
C GLU A 327 -12.32 8.15 -10.60
N LYS A 328 -13.29 9.02 -10.28
CA LYS A 328 -14.23 9.55 -11.26
C LYS A 328 -13.50 10.27 -12.42
N GLU A 329 -12.58 11.18 -12.08
CA GLU A 329 -11.80 11.92 -13.09
C GLU A 329 -10.97 10.99 -13.95
N ARG A 330 -10.29 10.00 -13.35
CA ARG A 330 -9.40 9.10 -14.06
C ARG A 330 -10.14 8.08 -14.92
N ARG A 331 -11.32 7.64 -14.52
CA ARG A 331 -12.19 6.81 -15.38
C ARG A 331 -12.71 7.58 -16.59
N GLU A 332 -13.02 8.86 -16.43
CA GLU A 332 -13.55 9.71 -17.52
C GLU A 332 -12.44 10.19 -18.48
N HIS A 333 -11.27 10.57 -17.95
CA HIS A 333 -10.25 11.26 -18.71
C HIS A 333 -8.93 10.48 -18.86
N GLY A 334 -8.91 9.23 -18.43
CA GLY A 334 -7.75 8.33 -18.49
C GLY A 334 -6.82 8.47 -17.29
N LEU A 335 -6.08 7.39 -17.04
CA LEU A 335 -5.11 7.29 -15.96
C LEU A 335 -3.77 7.84 -16.43
N PRO A 336 -3.15 8.78 -15.68
CA PRO A 336 -1.83 9.29 -16.00
C PRO A 336 -0.77 8.24 -15.68
N VAL A 337 0.11 7.95 -16.63
CA VAL A 337 1.26 7.07 -16.47
C VAL A 337 2.52 7.87 -16.76
N ASN A 338 3.49 7.82 -15.86
CA ASN A 338 4.77 8.52 -16.00
C ASN A 338 5.62 7.89 -17.11
N ASP A 339 6.34 8.71 -17.89
CA ASP A 339 7.20 8.25 -19.00
C ASP A 339 8.21 7.18 -18.57
N ASN A 340 8.82 7.30 -17.39
CA ASN A 340 9.76 6.28 -16.92
C ASN A 340 9.05 4.96 -16.62
N THR A 341 7.82 5.01 -16.10
CA THR A 341 7.00 3.81 -15.93
C THR A 341 6.71 3.16 -17.28
N MET A 342 6.39 3.94 -18.31
CA MET A 342 6.17 3.40 -19.66
C MET A 342 7.43 2.69 -20.20
N VAL A 343 8.63 3.24 -19.94
CA VAL A 343 9.90 2.58 -20.32
C VAL A 343 10.09 1.26 -19.56
N GLU A 344 9.82 1.25 -18.26
CA GLU A 344 9.89 0.04 -17.43
C GLU A 344 8.90 -1.03 -17.92
N LEU A 345 7.68 -0.63 -18.32
CA LEU A 345 6.67 -1.53 -18.86
C LEU A 345 7.06 -2.08 -20.24
N ALA A 346 7.66 -1.25 -21.12
CA ALA A 346 8.16 -1.71 -22.39
C ALA A 346 9.29 -2.75 -22.24
N ASN A 347 10.23 -2.51 -21.31
CA ASN A 347 11.26 -3.48 -20.96
C ASN A 347 10.65 -4.80 -20.43
N LEU A 348 9.64 -4.70 -19.57
CA LEU A 348 8.91 -5.85 -19.05
C LEU A 348 8.21 -6.63 -20.17
N CYS A 349 7.59 -5.95 -21.13
CA CYS A 349 7.00 -6.58 -22.32
C CYS A 349 8.04 -7.35 -23.13
N GLY A 350 9.20 -6.74 -23.39
CA GLY A 350 10.31 -7.40 -24.09
C GLY A 350 10.77 -8.68 -23.39
N TYR A 351 10.87 -8.64 -22.06
CA TYR A 351 11.25 -9.79 -21.26
C TYR A 351 10.19 -10.91 -21.30
N LEU A 352 8.90 -10.55 -21.23
CA LEU A 352 7.78 -11.48 -21.23
C LEU A 352 7.36 -11.90 -22.65
N LYS A 353 7.98 -11.39 -23.69
CA LYS A 353 7.62 -11.58 -25.11
C LYS A 353 6.19 -11.13 -25.43
N LEU A 354 5.75 -10.07 -24.78
CA LEU A 354 4.50 -9.38 -25.07
C LEU A 354 4.77 -8.24 -26.06
N ASP A 355 3.84 -8.01 -26.97
CA ASP A 355 3.91 -6.91 -27.92
C ASP A 355 3.42 -5.62 -27.23
N PHE A 356 4.34 -4.69 -26.96
CA PHE A 356 4.05 -3.42 -26.29
C PHE A 356 3.11 -2.54 -27.13
N ASP A 357 3.32 -2.50 -28.45
CA ASP A 357 2.56 -1.64 -29.37
C ASP A 357 1.09 -2.12 -29.50
N LYS A 358 0.82 -3.38 -29.23
CA LYS A 358 -0.57 -3.91 -29.15
C LYS A 358 -1.44 -3.14 -28.14
N TYR A 359 -0.84 -2.62 -27.07
CA TYR A 359 -1.54 -1.91 -25.99
C TYR A 359 -1.36 -0.39 -26.08
N PHE A 360 -0.19 0.06 -26.56
CA PHE A 360 0.26 1.44 -26.49
C PHE A 360 0.65 1.98 -27.87
N ASP A 361 -0.15 1.64 -28.89
CA ASP A 361 0.09 2.03 -30.28
C ASP A 361 0.32 3.54 -30.42
N GLY A 362 1.34 3.89 -31.18
CA GLY A 362 1.75 5.27 -31.44
C GLY A 362 2.45 5.98 -30.26
N TYR A 363 2.75 5.31 -29.15
CA TYR A 363 3.51 5.91 -28.05
C TYR A 363 5.02 5.78 -28.32
N GLU A 364 5.69 6.92 -28.47
CA GLU A 364 7.15 6.97 -28.63
C GLU A 364 7.83 7.00 -27.26
N LEU A 365 8.60 5.96 -26.95
CA LEU A 365 9.38 5.88 -25.72
C LEU A 365 10.43 7.00 -25.65
N PRO A 366 10.57 7.71 -24.51
CA PRO A 366 11.57 8.77 -24.33
C PRO A 366 12.99 8.21 -24.37
N LYS A 367 13.81 8.68 -25.35
CA LYS A 367 15.18 8.19 -25.59
C LYS A 367 16.17 8.53 -24.47
N ASP A 368 15.88 9.56 -23.67
CA ASP A 368 16.75 10.08 -22.60
C ASP A 368 16.50 9.44 -21.24
N SER A 369 15.60 8.46 -21.16
CA SER A 369 15.32 7.79 -19.90
C SER A 369 16.53 6.94 -19.47
N LYS A 370 16.99 7.15 -18.25
CA LYS A 370 18.02 6.31 -17.62
C LYS A 370 17.57 4.84 -17.41
N PHE A 371 16.30 4.53 -17.61
CA PHE A 371 15.74 3.19 -17.59
C PHE A 371 15.77 2.51 -18.96
N PHE A 372 16.20 3.23 -20.03
CA PHE A 372 16.25 2.72 -21.41
C PHE A 372 17.40 1.74 -21.66
N THR A 373 18.26 1.49 -20.69
CA THR A 373 19.50 0.71 -20.87
C THR A 373 19.32 -0.82 -20.97
N GLY A 374 18.09 -1.31 -21.04
CA GLY A 374 17.82 -2.76 -21.11
C GLY A 374 18.25 -3.58 -19.86
N ASN A 375 18.77 -2.93 -18.85
CA ASN A 375 19.09 -3.54 -17.57
C ASN A 375 17.87 -3.48 -16.66
N TYR A 376 17.16 -4.56 -16.69
CA TYR A 376 16.00 -4.81 -15.85
C TYR A 376 16.39 -5.07 -14.40
#